data_5d3c37fb2388f7d5a2945d99e8c21ead
#
_entry.id   5d3c37fb2388f7d5a2945d99e8c21ead
#
_cell.length_a   1.000
_cell.length_b   1.000
_cell.length_c   1.000
_cell.angle_alpha   90.00
_cell.angle_beta   90.00
_cell.angle_gamma   90.00
#
_symmetry.space_group_name_H-M   'P 1'
#
loop_
_entity.id
_entity.type
_entity.pdbx_description
1 polymer ?
#
loop_
_entity_poly.entity_id
_entity_poly.type
_entity_poly.pdbx_seq_one_letter_code
_entity_poly.pdbx_strand_id
1 'polypeptide(L)'
;MDKILFILSSLILFTSCAEQYNIAGNSNIACLDGRMLYLRVSSAEKGQHKDIQQTTISVCLDSCKVVHGRFSFEGDVDSARMAMLYTGNQCVMPLVLENGNLNIQVDNALQRVSGGPLNDKLYSFFKKRGRLDNELWELQQLTMRMMREGYS
;
A
#
# COMPACT_ATOMS: atom_id res chain seq x y z
N MET A 1 40.41 -24.59 28.55
CA MET A 1 39.55 -24.87 27.38
C MET A 1 38.13 -24.35 27.58
N ASP A 2 37.65 -24.19 28.80
CA ASP A 2 36.25 -23.79 29.09
C ASP A 2 35.91 -22.30 28.78
N LYS A 3 36.91 -21.41 28.77
CA LYS A 3 36.73 -19.99 28.46
C LYS A 3 36.52 -19.69 26.96
N ILE A 4 37.05 -20.55 26.10
CA ILE A 4 36.91 -20.41 24.65
C ILE A 4 35.51 -20.89 24.20
N LEU A 5 34.96 -21.89 24.87
CA LEU A 5 33.64 -22.42 24.62
C LEU A 5 32.53 -21.38 24.97
N PHE A 6 32.73 -20.58 26.02
CA PHE A 6 31.79 -19.51 26.42
C PHE A 6 31.79 -18.32 25.46
N ILE A 7 32.92 -18.00 24.83
CA ILE A 7 33.00 -16.91 23.85
C ILE A 7 32.33 -17.33 22.53
N LEU A 8 32.44 -18.60 22.15
CA LEU A 8 31.77 -19.11 20.93
C LEU A 8 30.27 -19.21 21.08
N SER A 9 29.75 -19.44 22.29
CA SER A 9 28.29 -19.47 22.57
C SER A 9 27.65 -18.08 22.56
N SER A 10 28.43 -17.02 22.83
CA SER A 10 27.94 -15.63 22.85
C SER A 10 27.83 -15.00 21.46
N LEU A 11 28.38 -15.61 20.42
CA LEU A 11 28.41 -15.03 19.05
C LEU A 11 27.22 -15.42 18.20
N ILE A 12 26.29 -16.24 18.71
CA ILE A 12 25.15 -16.78 17.93
C ILE A 12 23.84 -15.97 18.11
N LEU A 13 23.83 -14.92 18.94
CA LEU A 13 22.59 -14.24 19.33
C LEU A 13 22.26 -12.94 18.58
N PHE A 14 22.98 -12.60 17.52
CA PHE A 14 22.62 -11.46 16.66
C PHE A 14 22.14 -11.89 15.28
N THR A 15 21.20 -12.82 15.22
CA THR A 15 20.33 -12.87 14.04
C THR A 15 19.34 -11.71 14.18
N SER A 16 19.71 -10.55 13.67
CA SER A 16 18.74 -9.49 13.37
C SER A 16 17.75 -10.13 12.39
N CYS A 17 16.59 -10.53 12.90
CA CYS A 17 15.49 -10.97 12.06
C CYS A 17 14.97 -9.71 11.40
N ALA A 18 15.47 -9.39 10.20
CA ALA A 18 14.88 -8.34 9.38
C ALA A 18 13.43 -8.72 9.15
N GLU A 19 12.52 -7.81 9.47
CA GLU A 19 11.12 -8.00 9.17
C GLU A 19 10.96 -7.94 7.64
N GLN A 20 10.19 -8.88 7.08
CA GLN A 20 10.02 -9.00 5.63
C GLN A 20 8.55 -8.92 5.26
N TYR A 21 8.26 -8.23 4.15
CA TYR A 21 6.98 -8.31 3.49
C TYR A 21 7.04 -9.28 2.32
N ASN A 22 5.98 -10.03 2.13
CA ASN A 22 5.76 -10.88 0.97
C ASN A 22 4.37 -10.56 0.40
N ILE A 23 4.32 -10.00 -0.78
CA ILE A 23 3.09 -9.58 -1.45
C ILE A 23 2.78 -10.54 -2.58
N ALA A 24 1.63 -11.21 -2.51
CA ALA A 24 1.04 -11.94 -3.61
C ALA A 24 -0.16 -11.17 -4.16
N GLY A 25 -0.17 -10.92 -5.46
CA GLY A 25 -1.21 -10.15 -6.11
C GLY A 25 -1.90 -10.88 -7.25
N ASN A 26 -3.17 -10.59 -7.43
CA ASN A 26 -3.94 -11.04 -8.58
C ASN A 26 -4.80 -9.90 -9.15
N SER A 27 -5.07 -9.97 -10.45
CA SER A 27 -5.91 -9.03 -11.16
C SER A 27 -6.68 -9.76 -12.26
N ASN A 28 -7.94 -9.40 -12.43
CA ASN A 28 -8.77 -9.81 -13.57
C ASN A 28 -8.83 -8.73 -14.68
N ILE A 29 -8.07 -7.65 -14.53
CA ILE A 29 -8.02 -6.56 -15.49
C ILE A 29 -7.11 -6.95 -16.66
N ALA A 30 -7.71 -7.26 -17.80
CA ALA A 30 -6.98 -7.75 -18.97
C ALA A 30 -5.87 -6.80 -19.45
N CYS A 31 -6.06 -5.48 -19.32
CA CYS A 31 -5.06 -4.49 -19.74
C CYS A 31 -3.85 -4.38 -18.80
N LEU A 32 -3.87 -5.02 -17.62
CA LEU A 32 -2.72 -5.11 -16.72
C LEU A 32 -1.82 -6.30 -17.07
N ASP A 33 -2.34 -7.32 -17.72
CA ASP A 33 -1.53 -8.49 -18.10
C ASP A 33 -0.40 -8.08 -19.05
N GLY A 34 0.79 -8.57 -18.78
CA GLY A 34 2.00 -8.19 -19.49
C GLY A 34 2.60 -6.84 -19.12
N ARG A 35 1.94 -6.02 -18.28
CA ARG A 35 2.46 -4.72 -17.85
C ARG A 35 3.37 -4.83 -16.64
N MET A 36 4.24 -3.82 -16.49
CA MET A 36 5.09 -3.65 -15.30
C MET A 36 4.31 -2.94 -14.22
N LEU A 37 4.38 -3.48 -13.02
CA LEU A 37 3.94 -2.83 -11.79
C LEU A 37 5.15 -2.35 -11.00
N TYR A 38 5.02 -1.19 -10.37
CA TYR A 38 6.06 -0.54 -9.58
C TYR A 38 5.54 -0.28 -8.18
N LEU A 39 6.28 -0.75 -7.20
CA LEU A 39 6.03 -0.49 -5.78
C LEU A 39 6.83 0.73 -5.36
N ARG A 40 6.15 1.82 -5.01
CA ARG A 40 6.78 3.11 -4.66
C ARG A 40 6.41 3.56 -3.27
N VAL A 41 7.37 4.16 -2.58
CA VAL A 41 7.17 4.81 -1.28
C VAL A 41 7.48 6.29 -1.38
N SER A 42 6.80 7.09 -0.57
CA SER A 42 7.12 8.51 -0.41
C SER A 42 8.27 8.64 0.57
N SER A 43 9.36 9.27 0.15
CA SER A 43 10.45 9.70 1.02
C SER A 43 10.28 11.18 1.31
N ALA A 44 10.12 11.53 2.58
CA ALA A 44 10.18 12.93 3.00
C ALA A 44 11.65 13.27 3.23
N GLU A 45 12.27 13.98 2.30
CA GLU A 45 13.54 14.64 2.60
C GLU A 45 13.28 15.77 3.61
N LYS A 46 13.91 15.67 4.77
CA LYS A 46 14.01 16.79 5.72
C LYS A 46 14.98 17.83 5.12
N GLY A 47 14.45 18.68 4.24
CA GLY A 47 15.21 19.84 3.78
C GLY A 47 15.54 20.74 4.97
N GLN A 48 16.82 21.03 5.18
CA GLN A 48 17.33 21.93 6.23
C GLN A 48 17.04 23.41 5.96
N HIS A 49 16.22 23.75 4.99
CA HIS A 49 15.85 25.14 4.69
C HIS A 49 14.36 25.39 4.92
N LYS A 50 14.09 26.42 5.73
CA LYS A 50 12.78 26.83 6.26
C LYS A 50 11.76 27.34 5.23
N ASP A 51 12.09 27.39 3.95
CA ASP A 51 11.27 28.09 2.93
C ASP A 51 11.06 27.32 1.61
N ILE A 52 11.27 26.00 1.59
CA ILE A 52 11.05 25.22 0.37
C ILE A 52 9.93 24.21 0.62
N GLN A 53 8.88 24.26 -0.22
CA GLN A 53 7.81 23.29 -0.32
C GLN A 53 8.40 21.88 -0.20
N GLN A 54 7.87 21.08 0.75
CA GLN A 54 8.23 19.67 0.92
C GLN A 54 8.04 18.95 -0.42
N THR A 55 9.11 18.76 -1.15
CA THR A 55 9.08 17.94 -2.35
C THR A 55 9.04 16.49 -1.91
N THR A 56 7.87 15.87 -2.00
CA THR A 56 7.71 14.44 -1.74
C THR A 56 8.34 13.69 -2.90
N ILE A 57 9.51 13.09 -2.67
CA ILE A 57 10.17 12.24 -3.66
C ILE A 57 9.58 10.85 -3.56
N SER A 58 9.10 10.34 -4.69
CA SER A 58 8.63 8.97 -4.81
C SER A 58 9.81 8.07 -5.20
N VAL A 59 10.15 7.12 -4.34
CA VAL A 59 11.22 6.14 -4.56
C VAL A 59 10.60 4.81 -4.96
N CYS A 60 11.05 4.25 -6.08
CA CYS A 60 10.67 2.90 -6.50
C CYS A 60 11.48 1.88 -5.67
N LEU A 61 10.78 1.03 -4.91
CA LEU A 61 11.40 -0.04 -4.12
C LEU A 61 11.60 -1.30 -4.95
N ASP A 62 10.60 -1.65 -5.76
CA ASP A 62 10.60 -2.90 -6.52
C ASP A 62 9.69 -2.78 -7.74
N SER A 63 9.87 -3.69 -8.70
CA SER A 63 9.03 -3.79 -9.88
C SER A 63 8.86 -5.23 -10.33
N CYS A 64 7.67 -5.58 -10.80
CA CYS A 64 7.39 -6.90 -11.34
C CYS A 64 6.47 -6.83 -12.56
N LYS A 65 6.51 -7.86 -13.38
CA LYS A 65 5.60 -8.01 -14.52
C LYS A 65 4.37 -8.80 -14.13
N VAL A 66 3.20 -8.35 -14.54
CA VAL A 66 1.97 -9.13 -14.40
C VAL A 66 1.96 -10.24 -15.44
N VAL A 67 1.80 -11.47 -15.01
CA VAL A 67 1.77 -12.67 -15.85
C VAL A 67 0.53 -13.48 -15.53
N HIS A 68 -0.35 -13.65 -16.49
CA HIS A 68 -1.64 -14.33 -16.33
C HIS A 68 -2.44 -13.76 -15.12
N GLY A 69 -2.44 -12.44 -15.00
CA GLY A 69 -3.10 -11.73 -13.91
C GLY A 69 -2.45 -11.88 -12.54
N ARG A 70 -1.26 -12.47 -12.42
CA ARG A 70 -0.54 -12.65 -11.15
C ARG A 70 0.72 -11.80 -11.09
N PHE A 71 1.06 -11.34 -9.89
CA PHE A 71 2.28 -10.59 -9.62
C PHE A 71 2.70 -10.77 -8.17
N SER A 72 3.97 -10.52 -7.86
CA SER A 72 4.48 -10.60 -6.50
C SER A 72 5.61 -9.59 -6.25
N PHE A 73 5.74 -9.19 -5.00
CA PHE A 73 6.85 -8.39 -4.49
C PHE A 73 7.31 -8.97 -3.16
N GLU A 74 8.60 -8.87 -2.89
CA GLU A 74 9.17 -9.27 -1.61
C GLU A 74 10.31 -8.33 -1.22
N GLY A 75 10.52 -8.14 0.07
CA GLY A 75 11.60 -7.29 0.53
C GLY A 75 11.59 -7.09 2.03
N ASP A 76 12.60 -6.37 2.50
CA ASP A 76 12.76 -6.05 3.90
C ASP A 76 11.97 -4.79 4.26
N VAL A 77 11.45 -4.75 5.48
CA VAL A 77 10.77 -3.60 6.05
C VAL A 77 11.24 -3.36 7.48
N ASP A 78 11.83 -2.19 7.72
CA ASP A 78 12.29 -1.80 9.07
C ASP A 78 11.14 -1.30 9.94
N SER A 79 10.14 -0.69 9.29
CA SER A 79 8.93 -0.17 9.92
C SER A 79 7.80 -0.06 8.92
N ALA A 80 6.57 -0.17 9.39
CA ALA A 80 5.40 -0.01 8.55
C ALA A 80 5.37 1.37 7.89
N ARG A 81 5.13 1.43 6.57
CA ARG A 81 5.08 2.68 5.79
C ARG A 81 4.09 2.61 4.63
N MET A 82 3.55 3.76 4.28
CA MET A 82 2.69 3.85 3.11
C MET A 82 3.47 3.61 1.83
N ALA A 83 2.90 2.81 0.97
CA ALA A 83 3.36 2.57 -0.38
C ALA A 83 2.22 2.73 -1.38
N MET A 84 2.57 2.91 -2.63
CA MET A 84 1.66 3.01 -3.75
C MET A 84 2.07 2.03 -4.83
N LEU A 85 1.11 1.32 -5.37
CA LEU A 85 1.28 0.47 -6.54
C LEU A 85 0.98 1.29 -7.80
N TYR A 86 1.91 1.27 -8.76
CA TYR A 86 1.79 1.99 -10.03
C TYR A 86 1.90 1.06 -11.23
N THR A 87 1.23 1.43 -12.32
CA THR A 87 1.54 0.94 -13.66
C THR A 87 1.90 2.14 -14.55
N GLY A 88 3.15 2.18 -15.01
CA GLY A 88 3.69 3.39 -15.63
C GLY A 88 3.64 4.58 -14.66
N ASN A 89 2.94 5.65 -15.04
CA ASN A 89 2.73 6.84 -14.20
C ASN A 89 1.35 6.86 -13.51
N GLN A 90 0.55 5.83 -13.71
CA GLN A 90 -0.80 5.75 -13.14
C GLN A 90 -0.77 5.01 -11.81
N CYS A 91 -1.27 5.67 -10.74
CA CYS A 91 -1.46 5.02 -9.45
C CYS A 91 -2.59 4.00 -9.56
N VAL A 92 -2.31 2.76 -9.18
CA VAL A 92 -3.29 1.68 -9.13
C VAL A 92 -4.00 1.69 -7.78
N MET A 93 -3.22 1.62 -6.68
CA MET A 93 -3.80 1.58 -5.34
C MET A 93 -2.76 1.89 -4.26
N PRO A 94 -3.20 2.40 -3.10
CA PRO A 94 -2.36 2.51 -1.90
C PRO A 94 -2.33 1.20 -1.11
N LEU A 95 -1.23 1.00 -0.37
CA LEU A 95 -1.09 -0.08 0.61
C LEU A 95 -0.14 0.33 1.73
N VAL A 96 -0.14 -0.44 2.81
CA VAL A 96 0.87 -0.32 3.87
C VAL A 96 1.86 -1.48 3.69
N LEU A 97 3.14 -1.17 3.54
CA LEU A 97 4.19 -2.18 3.69
C LEU A 97 4.36 -2.46 5.17
N GLU A 98 3.94 -3.63 5.58
CA GLU A 98 4.05 -4.14 6.95
C GLU A 98 4.59 -5.57 6.90
N ASN A 99 5.17 -6.04 7.98
CA ASN A 99 5.73 -7.39 8.09
C ASN A 99 4.65 -8.45 7.84
N GLY A 100 5.01 -9.48 7.09
CA GLY A 100 4.19 -10.67 6.86
C GLY A 100 3.71 -10.84 5.42
N ASN A 101 2.72 -11.70 5.26
CA ASN A 101 2.15 -12.04 3.95
C ASN A 101 0.95 -11.14 3.64
N LEU A 102 1.06 -10.38 2.58
CA LEU A 102 0.01 -9.50 2.09
C LEU A 102 -0.58 -10.06 0.79
N ASN A 103 -1.90 -9.98 0.65
CA ASN A 103 -2.60 -10.36 -0.56
C ASN A 103 -3.24 -9.14 -1.21
N ILE A 104 -2.90 -8.86 -2.47
CA ILE A 104 -3.46 -7.78 -3.26
C ILE A 104 -4.45 -8.34 -4.27
N GLN A 105 -5.62 -7.73 -4.33
CA GLN A 105 -6.62 -7.97 -5.37
C GLN A 105 -6.89 -6.65 -6.10
N VAL A 106 -6.74 -6.67 -7.43
CA VAL A 106 -6.97 -5.50 -8.31
C VAL A 106 -7.97 -5.89 -9.38
N ASP A 107 -9.21 -5.52 -9.19
CA ASP A 107 -10.29 -5.76 -10.13
C ASP A 107 -10.92 -4.43 -10.55
N ASN A 108 -11.73 -4.44 -11.61
CA ASN A 108 -12.43 -3.25 -12.08
C ASN A 108 -13.36 -2.62 -11.02
N ALA A 109 -13.92 -3.45 -10.15
CA ALA A 109 -14.86 -3.02 -9.11
C ALA A 109 -14.26 -3.02 -7.70
N LEU A 110 -13.14 -3.72 -7.50
CA LEU A 110 -12.57 -3.92 -6.17
C LEU A 110 -11.05 -3.82 -6.21
N GLN A 111 -10.53 -2.96 -5.34
CA GLN A 111 -9.11 -2.87 -5.03
C GLN A 111 -8.96 -3.12 -3.54
N ARG A 112 -8.20 -4.12 -3.16
CA ARG A 112 -8.06 -4.52 -1.76
C ARG A 112 -6.68 -5.07 -1.48
N VAL A 113 -6.16 -4.74 -0.30
CA VAL A 113 -5.06 -5.45 0.34
C VAL A 113 -5.59 -6.12 1.61
N SER A 114 -5.12 -7.30 1.91
CA SER A 114 -5.44 -8.06 3.12
C SER A 114 -4.22 -8.84 3.61
N GLY A 115 -4.28 -9.37 4.82
CA GLY A 115 -3.23 -10.17 5.42
C GLY A 115 -2.36 -9.42 6.43
N GLY A 116 -2.56 -8.10 6.60
CA GLY A 116 -1.87 -7.31 7.61
C GLY A 116 -2.83 -6.39 8.37
N PRO A 117 -2.63 -6.16 9.68
CA PRO A 117 -3.55 -5.38 10.49
C PRO A 117 -3.68 -3.91 10.07
N LEU A 118 -2.62 -3.32 9.50
CA LEU A 118 -2.65 -1.93 9.03
C LEU A 118 -3.38 -1.81 7.69
N ASN A 119 -3.18 -2.76 6.78
CA ASN A 119 -3.93 -2.82 5.53
C ASN A 119 -5.42 -3.09 5.78
N ASP A 120 -5.77 -3.96 6.71
CA ASP A 120 -7.17 -4.21 7.09
C ASP A 120 -7.84 -2.94 7.64
N LYS A 121 -7.13 -2.15 8.46
CA LYS A 121 -7.61 -0.84 8.94
C LYS A 121 -7.76 0.17 7.81
N LEU A 122 -6.77 0.28 6.91
CA LEU A 122 -6.79 1.18 5.76
C LEU A 122 -8.01 0.91 4.86
N TYR A 123 -8.23 -0.35 4.51
CA TYR A 123 -9.35 -0.72 3.63
C TYR A 123 -10.71 -0.68 4.32
N SER A 124 -10.77 -0.93 5.64
CA SER A 124 -11.96 -0.65 6.43
C SER A 124 -12.33 0.84 6.42
N PHE A 125 -11.33 1.71 6.52
CA PHE A 125 -11.52 3.17 6.39
C PHE A 125 -12.04 3.56 5.01
N PHE A 126 -11.45 3.05 3.93
CA PHE A 126 -11.93 3.32 2.57
C PHE A 126 -13.37 2.87 2.35
N LYS A 127 -13.74 1.71 2.88
CA LYS A 127 -15.11 1.22 2.83
C LYS A 127 -16.09 2.14 3.56
N LYS A 128 -15.71 2.66 4.74
CA LYS A 128 -16.54 3.63 5.48
C LYS A 128 -16.66 4.94 4.72
N ARG A 129 -15.54 5.45 4.21
CA ARG A 129 -15.52 6.69 3.41
C ARG A 129 -16.42 6.56 2.19
N GLY A 130 -16.32 5.47 1.41
CA GLY A 130 -17.15 5.25 0.24
C GLY A 130 -18.66 5.23 0.56
N ARG A 131 -19.07 4.71 1.73
CA ARG A 131 -20.48 4.79 2.17
C ARG A 131 -20.91 6.24 2.44
N LEU A 132 -20.07 7.01 3.14
CA LEU A 132 -20.36 8.41 3.42
C LEU A 132 -20.41 9.25 2.14
N ASP A 133 -19.52 9.01 1.20
CA ASP A 133 -19.53 9.69 -0.11
C ASP A 133 -20.83 9.39 -0.88
N ASN A 134 -21.33 8.15 -0.83
CA ASN A 134 -22.62 7.77 -1.45
C ASN A 134 -23.80 8.44 -0.74
N GLU A 135 -23.85 8.44 0.58
CA GLU A 135 -24.90 9.11 1.36
C GLU A 135 -24.93 10.62 1.06
N LEU A 136 -23.75 11.26 0.99
CA LEU A 136 -23.63 12.66 0.63
C LEU A 136 -24.18 12.94 -0.79
N TRP A 137 -23.83 12.07 -1.74
CA TRP A 137 -24.33 12.17 -3.12
C TRP A 137 -25.86 12.05 -3.18
N GLU A 138 -26.46 11.10 -2.45
CA GLU A 138 -27.91 10.94 -2.36
C GLU A 138 -28.59 12.19 -1.77
N LEU A 139 -28.02 12.76 -0.70
CA LEU A 139 -28.52 13.99 -0.10
C LEU A 139 -28.45 15.17 -1.09
N GLN A 140 -27.36 15.30 -1.83
CA GLN A 140 -27.22 16.32 -2.86
C GLN A 140 -28.28 16.16 -3.97
N GLN A 141 -28.54 14.93 -4.42
CA GLN A 141 -29.61 14.66 -5.41
C GLN A 141 -30.98 15.01 -4.86
N LEU A 142 -31.25 14.67 -3.59
CA LEU A 142 -32.52 15.03 -2.95
C LEU A 142 -32.68 16.55 -2.86
N THR A 143 -31.65 17.27 -2.43
CA THR A 143 -31.65 18.74 -2.35
C THR A 143 -31.93 19.37 -3.69
N MET A 144 -31.27 18.90 -4.76
CA MET A 144 -31.53 19.40 -6.12
C MET A 144 -32.95 19.12 -6.59
N ARG A 145 -33.52 17.96 -6.23
CA ARG A 145 -34.92 17.62 -6.54
C ARG A 145 -35.89 18.56 -5.82
N MET A 146 -35.69 18.78 -4.52
CA MET A 146 -36.50 19.69 -3.72
C MET A 146 -36.48 21.11 -4.28
N MET A 147 -35.30 21.63 -4.63
CA MET A 147 -35.20 22.96 -5.27
C MET A 147 -35.92 23.03 -6.61
N ARG A 148 -35.89 21.97 -7.40
CA ARG A 148 -36.61 21.92 -8.70
C ARG A 148 -38.12 21.87 -8.52
N GLU A 149 -38.60 21.20 -7.49
CA GLU A 149 -40.04 21.05 -7.17
C GLU A 149 -40.59 22.23 -6.37
N GLY A 150 -39.80 23.25 -6.06
CA GLY A 150 -40.21 24.47 -5.37
C GLY A 150 -40.36 24.33 -3.84
N TYR A 151 -39.84 23.33 -3.25
CA TYR A 151 -39.70 23.22 -1.78
C TYR A 151 -38.48 24.03 -1.34
N SER A 152 -38.71 25.21 -0.81
CA SER A 152 -37.67 26.07 -0.20
C SER A 152 -37.80 26.06 1.33
#